data_7b23f9cb36fa069e9a8110dc0fb57a60
#
_entry.id   7b23f9cb36fa069e9a8110dc0fb57a60
#
_cell.length_a   1.000
_cell.length_b   1.000
_cell.length_c   1.000
_cell.angle_alpha   90.00
_cell.angle_beta   90.00
_cell.angle_gamma   90.00
#
_symmetry.space_group_name_H-M   'P 1'
#
loop_
_entity.id
_entity.type
_entity.pdbx_description
1 polymer ?
#
loop_
_entity_poly.entity_id
_entity_poly.type
_entity_poly.pdbx_seq_one_letter_code
_entity_poly.pdbx_strand_id
1 'polypeptide(L)'
;MQAVVKHADVVGGVPGAFTELNRGVSGDARGSSQNGLTAEFFGDYVYAVATRSYGAAVWNDARNEGDCPAIDAYRESIEGGPSAPRPAPNTDCPANFGNSDIYGFTTAP
;
A
#
# COMPACT_ATOMS: atom_id res chain seq x y z
N MET A 1 -5.95 1.97 -2.42
CA MET A 1 -4.70 1.38 -2.95
C MET A 1 -4.93 -0.07 -3.31
N GLN A 2 -4.24 -0.60 -4.35
CA GLN A 2 -4.36 -2.01 -4.76
C GLN A 2 -3.08 -2.43 -5.48
N ALA A 3 -2.49 -3.55 -5.08
CA ALA A 3 -1.33 -4.12 -5.77
C ALA A 3 -1.75 -4.87 -7.03
N VAL A 4 -0.96 -4.76 -8.10
CA VAL A 4 -1.14 -5.49 -9.35
C VAL A 4 0.19 -6.08 -9.78
N VAL A 5 0.24 -7.40 -9.97
CA VAL A 5 1.40 -8.12 -10.47
C VAL A 5 1.18 -8.43 -11.95
N LYS A 6 2.11 -7.99 -12.79
CA LYS A 6 2.08 -8.23 -14.24
C LYS A 6 3.36 -8.90 -14.70
N HIS A 7 3.27 -9.67 -15.75
CA HIS A 7 4.37 -10.39 -16.39
C HIS A 7 4.44 -10.07 -17.89
N ALA A 8 5.64 -10.01 -18.39
CA ALA A 8 5.91 -10.00 -19.84
C ALA A 8 7.12 -10.90 -20.14
N ASP A 9 7.04 -11.69 -21.21
CA ASP A 9 8.20 -12.40 -21.74
C ASP A 9 9.19 -11.43 -22.36
N VAL A 10 10.47 -11.71 -22.20
CA VAL A 10 11.55 -10.92 -22.82
C VAL A 10 12.19 -11.73 -23.93
N VAL A 11 12.10 -11.26 -25.17
CA VAL A 11 12.69 -11.88 -26.33
C VAL A 11 13.69 -10.91 -26.97
N GLY A 12 14.94 -11.34 -27.09
CA GLY A 12 15.99 -10.49 -27.65
C GLY A 12 16.26 -9.21 -26.85
N GLY A 13 16.01 -9.21 -25.51
CA GLY A 13 16.16 -8.04 -24.65
C GLY A 13 14.97 -7.08 -24.67
N VAL A 14 13.90 -7.38 -25.40
CA VAL A 14 12.71 -6.53 -25.51
C VAL A 14 11.53 -7.20 -24.78
N PRO A 15 10.89 -6.51 -23.81
CA PRO A 15 9.69 -7.04 -23.18
C PRO A 15 8.50 -7.04 -24.14
N GLY A 16 7.73 -8.11 -24.12
CA GLY A 16 6.47 -8.25 -24.83
C GLY A 16 5.31 -7.54 -24.14
N ALA A 17 4.09 -7.90 -24.51
CA ALA A 17 2.89 -7.38 -23.87
C ALA A 17 2.79 -7.87 -22.43
N PHE A 18 2.43 -6.97 -21.50
CA PHE A 18 2.19 -7.31 -20.10
C PHE A 18 0.83 -7.98 -19.91
N THR A 19 0.84 -9.13 -19.25
CA THR A 19 -0.37 -9.83 -18.80
C THR A 19 -0.49 -9.73 -17.29
N GLU A 20 -1.71 -9.59 -16.76
CA GLU A 20 -1.95 -9.57 -15.32
C GLU A 20 -1.92 -10.99 -14.78
N LEU A 21 -1.08 -11.22 -13.76
CA LEU A 21 -0.97 -12.48 -13.05
C LEU A 21 -1.77 -12.49 -11.76
N ASN A 22 -1.81 -11.37 -11.06
CA ASN A 22 -2.51 -11.23 -9.80
C ASN A 22 -2.94 -9.79 -9.55
N ARG A 23 -4.07 -9.66 -8.85
CA ARG A 23 -4.58 -8.39 -8.34
C ARG A 23 -4.98 -8.57 -6.89
N GLY A 24 -4.37 -7.81 -5.99
CA GLY A 24 -4.67 -7.81 -4.57
C GLY A 24 -6.06 -7.24 -4.26
N VAL A 25 -6.45 -7.31 -3.01
CA VAL A 25 -7.66 -6.64 -2.52
C VAL A 25 -7.40 -5.14 -2.40
N SER A 26 -8.42 -4.32 -2.64
CA SER A 26 -8.34 -2.88 -2.41
C SER A 26 -8.32 -2.56 -0.92
N GLY A 27 -7.50 -1.57 -0.54
CA GLY A 27 -7.44 -1.04 0.80
C GLY A 27 -7.39 0.50 0.80
N ASP A 28 -7.70 1.10 1.92
CA ASP A 28 -7.68 2.56 2.10
C ASP A 28 -6.31 3.02 2.62
N ALA A 29 -5.55 3.70 1.77
CA ALA A 29 -4.23 4.20 2.13
C ALA A 29 -4.25 5.29 3.21
N ARG A 30 -5.40 5.94 3.46
CA ARG A 30 -5.55 6.95 4.51
C ARG A 30 -5.40 6.36 5.90
N GLY A 31 -5.65 5.06 6.06
CA GLY A 31 -5.43 4.32 7.30
C GLY A 31 -3.98 4.19 7.74
N SER A 32 -3.00 4.67 6.96
CA SER A 32 -1.59 4.62 7.32
C SER A 32 -1.25 5.48 8.54
N SER A 33 -0.59 4.88 9.53
CA SER A 33 -0.06 5.57 10.72
C SER A 33 1.39 6.05 10.56
N GLN A 34 2.00 5.82 9.42
CA GLN A 34 3.38 6.15 9.13
C GLN A 34 3.62 7.67 9.07
N ASN A 35 4.88 8.07 8.94
CA ASN A 35 5.30 9.46 8.73
C ASN A 35 4.81 10.43 9.83
N GLY A 36 4.71 9.96 11.07
CA GLY A 36 4.28 10.78 12.20
C GLY A 36 2.86 11.32 12.06
N LEU A 37 1.99 10.65 11.32
CA LEU A 37 0.60 11.01 11.00
C LEU A 37 0.47 12.19 10.02
N THR A 38 1.55 12.74 9.50
CA THR A 38 1.49 13.97 8.67
C THR A 38 1.11 13.71 7.21
N ALA A 39 1.26 12.49 6.73
CA ALA A 39 0.87 12.06 5.39
C ALA A 39 0.64 10.54 5.36
N GLU A 40 -0.06 10.07 4.32
CA GLU A 40 -0.16 8.65 4.03
C GLU A 40 1.19 8.14 3.51
N PHE A 41 1.69 7.06 4.09
CA PHE A 41 2.94 6.47 3.66
C PHE A 41 3.02 4.98 3.99
N PHE A 42 3.25 4.15 2.99
CA PHE A 42 3.37 2.69 3.10
C PHE A 42 4.80 2.18 2.89
N GLY A 43 5.78 3.06 2.78
CA GLY A 43 7.13 2.74 2.35
C GLY A 43 7.29 2.86 0.83
N ASP A 44 8.54 3.04 0.40
CA ASP A 44 8.89 3.25 -1.01
C ASP A 44 9.22 1.95 -1.75
N TYR A 45 9.22 0.81 -1.05
CA TYR A 45 9.78 -0.43 -1.56
C TYR A 45 8.71 -1.48 -1.81
N VAL A 46 8.66 -1.95 -3.04
CA VAL A 46 8.07 -3.21 -3.44
C VAL A 46 9.15 -4.08 -4.04
N TYR A 47 9.08 -5.38 -3.82
CA TYR A 47 10.06 -6.31 -4.35
C TYR A 47 9.40 -7.32 -5.27
N ALA A 48 10.05 -7.56 -6.39
CA ALA A 48 9.70 -8.65 -7.29
C ALA A 48 10.97 -9.36 -7.75
N VAL A 49 10.86 -10.67 -7.91
CA VAL A 49 11.91 -11.52 -8.48
C VAL A 49 11.28 -12.45 -9.50
N ALA A 50 11.99 -12.67 -10.57
CA ALA A 50 11.60 -13.65 -11.59
C ALA A 50 12.81 -14.49 -12.03
N THR A 51 12.57 -15.77 -12.25
CA THR A 51 13.46 -16.71 -12.91
C THR A 51 12.76 -17.23 -14.18
N ARG A 52 13.33 -18.23 -14.85
CA ARG A 52 12.69 -18.85 -16.01
C ARG A 52 11.41 -19.64 -15.68
N SER A 53 11.26 -20.07 -14.45
CA SER A 53 10.18 -20.96 -14.02
C SER A 53 9.42 -20.48 -12.79
N TYR A 54 9.81 -19.37 -12.20
CA TYR A 54 9.24 -18.90 -10.94
C TYR A 54 9.29 -17.38 -10.87
N GLY A 55 8.24 -16.79 -10.32
CA GLY A 55 8.18 -15.38 -9.97
C GLY A 55 7.55 -15.17 -8.60
N ALA A 56 8.00 -14.16 -7.88
CA ALA A 56 7.41 -13.73 -6.62
C ALA A 56 7.40 -12.21 -6.55
N ALA A 57 6.38 -11.66 -5.88
CA ALA A 57 6.29 -10.25 -5.54
C ALA A 57 5.76 -10.09 -4.12
N VAL A 58 6.26 -9.08 -3.39
CA VAL A 58 5.78 -8.71 -2.05
C VAL A 58 5.56 -7.22 -1.99
N TRP A 59 4.55 -6.79 -1.23
CA TRP A 59 4.16 -5.38 -1.10
C TRP A 59 3.51 -5.10 0.26
N ASN A 60 3.51 -3.82 0.65
CA ASN A 60 2.67 -3.35 1.74
C ASN A 60 1.21 -3.26 1.28
N ASP A 61 0.30 -3.70 2.12
CA ASP A 61 -1.12 -3.84 1.80
C ASP A 61 -1.99 -3.19 2.88
N ALA A 62 -2.97 -2.43 2.43
CA ALA A 62 -3.87 -1.64 3.26
C ALA A 62 -5.28 -2.25 3.40
N ARG A 63 -5.47 -3.53 3.01
CA ARG A 63 -6.82 -4.15 2.99
C ARG A 63 -7.48 -4.24 4.36
N ASN A 64 -6.68 -4.25 5.42
CA ASN A 64 -7.14 -4.36 6.80
C ASN A 64 -7.12 -3.02 7.54
N GLU A 65 -6.71 -1.93 6.87
CA GLU A 65 -6.67 -0.61 7.49
C GLU A 65 -8.04 0.06 7.51
N GLY A 66 -8.29 0.80 8.58
CA GLY A 66 -9.42 1.71 8.71
C GLY A 66 -8.97 3.17 8.60
N ASP A 67 -9.78 3.96 7.95
CA ASP A 67 -9.63 5.42 7.92
C ASP A 67 -9.88 6.03 9.31
N CYS A 68 -9.28 7.20 9.58
CA CYS A 68 -9.46 7.96 10.80
C CYS A 68 -9.75 9.44 10.48
N PRO A 69 -11.01 9.88 10.57
CA PRO A 69 -11.38 11.28 10.24
C PRO A 69 -10.62 12.34 11.06
N ALA A 70 -10.22 12.03 12.29
CA ALA A 70 -9.40 12.94 13.09
C ALA A 70 -7.99 13.13 12.51
N ILE A 71 -7.42 12.05 11.97
CA ILE A 71 -6.12 12.11 11.28
C ILE A 71 -6.24 12.85 9.94
N ASP A 72 -7.30 12.61 9.17
CA ASP A 72 -7.53 13.31 7.91
C ASP A 72 -7.66 14.83 8.14
N ALA A 73 -8.45 15.24 9.14
CA ALA A 73 -8.56 16.66 9.51
C ALA A 73 -7.21 17.25 9.94
N TYR A 74 -6.41 16.51 10.68
CA TYR A 74 -5.06 16.94 11.07
C TYR A 74 -4.13 17.10 9.86
N ARG A 75 -4.13 16.13 8.93
CA ARG A 75 -3.36 16.21 7.66
C ARG A 75 -3.77 17.41 6.83
N GLU A 76 -5.07 17.62 6.66
CA GLU A 76 -5.62 18.79 5.97
C GLU A 76 -5.16 20.11 6.62
N SER A 77 -5.11 20.17 7.96
CA SER A 77 -4.67 21.36 8.67
C SER A 77 -3.19 21.71 8.44
N ILE A 78 -2.34 20.70 8.23
CA ILE A 78 -0.92 20.86 7.89
C ILE A 78 -0.77 21.43 6.45
N GLU A 79 -1.66 21.06 5.56
CA GLU A 79 -1.67 21.49 4.16
C GLU A 79 -2.33 22.89 3.96
N GLY A 80 -2.71 23.55 5.05
CA GLY A 80 -3.29 24.91 5.02
C GLY A 80 -4.81 24.94 5.09
N GLY A 81 -5.45 23.83 5.38
CA GLY A 81 -6.88 23.73 5.67
C GLY A 81 -7.26 24.25 7.07
N PRO A 82 -8.49 24.02 7.52
CA PRO A 82 -8.96 24.40 8.85
C PRO A 82 -8.07 23.81 9.95
N SER A 83 -7.75 24.62 10.98
CA SER A 83 -6.91 24.16 12.09
C SER A 83 -7.53 22.97 12.82
N ALA A 84 -6.77 21.89 12.97
CA ALA A 84 -7.13 20.72 13.74
C ALA A 84 -5.99 20.29 14.67
N PRO A 85 -6.28 19.84 15.90
CA PRO A 85 -5.25 19.35 16.80
C PRO A 85 -4.69 18.02 16.30
N ARG A 86 -3.44 17.72 16.67
CA ARG A 86 -2.87 16.39 16.42
C ARG A 86 -3.60 15.36 17.27
N PRO A 87 -4.22 14.33 16.65
CA PRO A 87 -4.95 13.31 17.39
C PRO A 87 -4.03 12.28 18.06
N ALA A 88 -4.58 11.56 19.03
CA ALA A 88 -3.98 10.40 19.65
C ALA A 88 -4.60 9.13 19.04
N PRO A 89 -3.92 8.41 18.14
CA PRO A 89 -4.53 7.32 17.36
C PRO A 89 -5.19 6.23 18.22
N ASN A 90 -4.62 5.94 19.38
CA ASN A 90 -5.14 4.89 20.27
C ASN A 90 -6.51 5.22 20.91
N THR A 91 -6.93 6.48 20.87
CA THR A 91 -8.20 6.93 21.45
C THR A 91 -9.13 7.55 20.42
N ASP A 92 -8.58 8.17 19.38
CA ASP A 92 -9.33 9.00 18.47
C ASP A 92 -9.61 8.30 17.12
N CYS A 93 -8.98 7.13 16.89
CA CYS A 93 -9.11 6.37 15.65
C CYS A 93 -9.74 4.98 15.90
N PRO A 94 -10.29 4.36 14.84
CA PRO A 94 -10.68 2.96 14.88
C PRO A 94 -9.50 2.04 15.20
N ALA A 95 -9.76 0.89 15.81
CA ALA A 95 -8.73 -0.06 16.24
C ALA A 95 -7.87 -0.62 15.08
N ASN A 96 -8.38 -0.56 13.86
CA ASN A 96 -7.66 -0.99 12.65
C ASN A 96 -6.96 0.15 11.91
N PHE A 97 -6.90 1.36 12.46
CA PHE A 97 -6.04 2.42 11.94
C PHE A 97 -4.56 2.03 12.09
N GLY A 98 -3.78 2.17 11.03
CA GLY A 98 -2.37 1.78 11.01
C GLY A 98 -2.12 0.28 10.88
N ASN A 99 -3.15 -0.53 10.58
CA ASN A 99 -3.05 -1.99 10.45
C ASN A 99 -2.62 -2.41 9.04
N SER A 100 -1.41 -2.01 8.62
CA SER A 100 -0.80 -2.47 7.38
C SER A 100 -0.12 -3.83 7.57
N ASP A 101 -0.15 -4.63 6.52
CA ASP A 101 0.45 -5.97 6.48
C ASP A 101 1.34 -6.14 5.25
N ILE A 102 2.20 -7.15 5.27
CA ILE A 102 2.95 -7.58 4.10
C ILE A 102 2.21 -8.74 3.43
N TYR A 103 1.89 -8.54 2.16
CA TYR A 103 1.30 -9.57 1.30
C TYR A 103 2.24 -9.90 0.14
N GLY A 104 2.03 -11.05 -0.43
CA GLY A 104 2.80 -11.51 -1.57
C GLY A 104 2.01 -12.38 -2.52
N PHE A 105 2.59 -12.57 -3.68
CA PHE A 105 2.13 -13.47 -4.73
C PHE A 105 3.32 -14.26 -5.25
N THR A 106 3.10 -15.53 -5.52
CA THR A 106 4.07 -16.39 -6.22
C THR A 106 3.39 -17.07 -7.40
N THR A 107 4.12 -17.23 -8.50
CA THR A 107 3.69 -18.15 -9.54
C THR A 107 3.84 -19.59 -9.03
N ALA A 108 3.02 -20.50 -9.49
CA ALA A 108 3.27 -21.94 -9.26
C ALA A 108 4.60 -22.33 -9.92
N PRO A 109 5.37 -23.23 -9.30
CA PRO A 109 6.58 -23.79 -9.90
C PRO A 109 6.24 -24.67 -11.12
#